data_9c27653c0ac9dcc89a8eb707856ddbbf
#
_entry.id   9c27653c0ac9dcc89a8eb707856ddbbf
#
_cell.length_a   1.000
_cell.length_b   1.000
_cell.length_c   1.000
_cell.angle_alpha   90.00
_cell.angle_beta   90.00
_cell.angle_gamma   90.00
#
_symmetry.space_group_name_H-M   'P 1'
#
loop_
_entity.id
_entity.type
_entity.pdbx_description
1 polymer ?
#
loop_
_entity_poly.entity_id
_entity_poly.type
_entity_poly.pdbx_seq_one_letter_code
_entity_poly.pdbx_strand_id
1 'polypeptide(L)'
;MYQRLVNQMFEKQIGRNVEVYVDDMLVKSKKEENHLDDLKETFNTLKQYNMKLNPSKCAFRVSSGKFLEFMVLQRGIEANPEKVRAILKKSSPRITKEVQSLRGRVVAINKFLSKATDKCLPFFKTLKKRLPRRRNAKQHSKN
;
A
#
# COMPACT_ATOMS: atom_id res chain seq x y z
N MET A 1 15.53 -10.13 -6.64
CA MET A 1 15.68 -10.92 -7.89
C MET A 1 14.32 -11.13 -8.60
N TYR A 2 13.28 -11.59 -7.91
CA TYR A 2 11.94 -11.86 -8.47
C TYR A 2 11.30 -10.63 -9.16
N GLN A 3 11.21 -9.47 -8.49
CA GLN A 3 10.62 -8.25 -9.08
C GLN A 3 11.29 -7.83 -10.39
N ARG A 4 12.61 -8.00 -10.50
CA ARG A 4 13.34 -7.67 -11.74
C ARG A 4 12.94 -8.60 -12.89
N LEU A 5 12.78 -9.90 -12.62
CA LEU A 5 12.30 -10.86 -13.61
C LEU A 5 10.89 -10.49 -14.09
N VAL A 6 9.98 -10.23 -13.16
CA VAL A 6 8.59 -9.89 -13.47
C VAL A 6 8.51 -8.57 -14.26
N ASN A 7 9.29 -7.57 -13.91
CA ASN A 7 9.38 -6.32 -14.67
C ASN A 7 9.87 -6.55 -16.11
N GLN A 8 10.82 -7.44 -16.30
CA GLN A 8 11.32 -7.81 -17.63
C GLN A 8 10.27 -8.57 -18.45
N MET A 9 9.56 -9.51 -17.81
CA MET A 9 8.50 -10.30 -18.46
C MET A 9 7.36 -9.41 -18.98
N PHE A 10 6.96 -8.44 -18.18
CA PHE A 10 5.82 -7.56 -18.46
C PHE A 10 6.23 -6.16 -18.95
N GLU A 11 7.47 -5.97 -19.41
CA GLU A 11 8.01 -4.67 -19.81
C GLU A 11 7.09 -3.89 -20.77
N LYS A 12 6.49 -4.59 -21.76
CA LYS A 12 5.57 -4.00 -22.74
C LYS A 12 4.14 -3.77 -22.20
N GLN A 13 3.80 -4.35 -21.07
CA GLN A 13 2.46 -4.35 -20.51
C GLN A 13 2.36 -3.48 -19.25
N ILE A 14 3.44 -3.34 -18.47
CA ILE A 14 3.49 -2.50 -17.27
C ILE A 14 3.17 -1.04 -17.64
N GLY A 15 2.27 -0.45 -16.86
CA GLY A 15 1.77 0.90 -17.10
C GLY A 15 0.67 1.00 -18.17
N ARG A 16 0.52 0.00 -19.05
CA ARG A 16 -0.53 -0.06 -20.06
C ARG A 16 -1.75 -0.82 -19.53
N ASN A 17 -1.65 -2.11 -19.38
CA ASN A 17 -2.73 -3.00 -18.95
C ASN A 17 -2.38 -3.89 -17.76
N VAL A 18 -1.12 -3.90 -17.31
CA VAL A 18 -0.65 -4.69 -16.17
C VAL A 18 0.09 -3.78 -15.18
N GLU A 19 -0.19 -3.96 -13.90
CA GLU A 19 0.60 -3.44 -12.79
C GLU A 19 1.08 -4.61 -11.95
N VAL A 20 2.36 -4.61 -11.58
CA VAL A 20 2.95 -5.68 -10.79
C VAL A 20 3.76 -5.11 -9.65
N TYR A 21 3.56 -5.66 -8.47
CA TYR A 21 4.35 -5.31 -7.30
C TYR A 21 4.58 -6.53 -6.42
N VAL A 22 5.81 -7.00 -6.37
CA VAL A 22 6.22 -8.22 -5.67
C VAL A 22 5.36 -9.41 -6.14
N ASP A 23 4.47 -9.92 -5.30
CA ASP A 23 3.63 -11.10 -5.59
C ASP A 23 2.23 -10.72 -6.13
N ASP A 24 1.87 -9.43 -6.08
CA ASP A 24 0.56 -8.97 -6.50
C ASP A 24 0.58 -8.48 -7.95
N MET A 25 -0.40 -8.91 -8.75
CA MET A 25 -0.59 -8.51 -10.13
C MET A 25 -2.01 -8.00 -10.34
N LEU A 26 -2.13 -6.86 -11.01
CA LEU A 26 -3.39 -6.27 -11.41
C LEU A 26 -3.43 -6.14 -12.93
N VAL A 27 -4.42 -6.76 -13.57
CA VAL A 27 -4.75 -6.53 -14.98
C VAL A 27 -5.89 -5.53 -15.06
N LYS A 28 -5.66 -4.43 -15.77
CA LYS A 28 -6.64 -3.34 -15.95
C LYS A 28 -6.85 -3.08 -17.44
N SER A 29 -8.04 -2.63 -17.79
CA SER A 29 -8.36 -2.26 -19.17
C SER A 29 -9.08 -0.92 -19.20
N LYS A 30 -8.81 -0.12 -20.22
CA LYS A 30 -9.49 1.17 -20.39
C LYS A 30 -10.95 1.02 -20.77
N LYS A 31 -11.27 -0.03 -21.52
CA LYS A 31 -12.62 -0.38 -21.97
C LYS A 31 -12.90 -1.82 -21.59
N GLU A 32 -14.13 -2.10 -21.20
CA GLU A 32 -14.57 -3.44 -20.84
C GLU A 32 -14.39 -4.45 -21.98
N GLU A 33 -14.65 -4.01 -23.21
CA GLU A 33 -14.51 -4.82 -24.43
C GLU A 33 -13.10 -5.37 -24.63
N ASN A 34 -12.07 -4.60 -24.25
CA ASN A 34 -10.67 -4.97 -24.44
C ASN A 34 -10.14 -5.87 -23.30
N HIS A 35 -10.92 -6.05 -22.24
CA HIS A 35 -10.43 -6.75 -21.03
C HIS A 35 -10.05 -8.21 -21.29
N LEU A 36 -10.79 -8.90 -22.14
CA LEU A 36 -10.48 -10.29 -22.50
C LEU A 36 -9.17 -10.41 -23.28
N ASP A 37 -8.89 -9.45 -24.15
CA ASP A 37 -7.66 -9.46 -24.94
C ASP A 37 -6.44 -9.08 -24.08
N ASP A 38 -6.59 -8.13 -23.19
CA ASP A 38 -5.58 -7.78 -22.20
C ASP A 38 -5.26 -8.96 -21.26
N LEU A 39 -6.28 -9.71 -20.83
CA LEU A 39 -6.10 -10.94 -20.06
C LEU A 39 -5.40 -12.03 -20.86
N LYS A 40 -5.79 -12.27 -22.12
CA LYS A 40 -5.13 -13.25 -22.99
C LYS A 40 -3.65 -12.92 -23.19
N GLU A 41 -3.33 -11.65 -23.44
CA GLU A 41 -1.95 -11.18 -23.55
C GLU A 41 -1.16 -11.47 -22.28
N THR A 42 -1.73 -11.16 -21.12
CA THR A 42 -1.11 -11.42 -19.80
C THR A 42 -0.87 -12.91 -19.58
N PHE A 43 -1.87 -13.76 -19.87
CA PHE A 43 -1.73 -15.21 -19.71
C PHE A 43 -0.72 -15.82 -20.68
N ASN A 44 -0.63 -15.32 -21.90
CA ASN A 44 0.38 -15.75 -22.85
C ASN A 44 1.80 -15.43 -22.35
N THR A 45 1.99 -14.25 -21.78
CA THR A 45 3.26 -13.88 -21.15
C THR A 45 3.59 -14.80 -19.98
N LEU A 46 2.64 -15.06 -19.07
CA LEU A 46 2.85 -15.99 -17.95
C LEU A 46 3.22 -17.39 -18.45
N LYS A 47 2.52 -17.90 -19.46
CA LYS A 47 2.78 -19.21 -20.06
C LYS A 47 4.16 -19.29 -20.70
N GLN A 48 4.58 -18.25 -21.39
CA GLN A 48 5.91 -18.17 -22.04
C GLN A 48 7.05 -18.31 -21.01
N TYR A 49 6.86 -17.78 -19.82
CA TYR A 49 7.83 -17.84 -18.73
C TYR A 49 7.58 -18.96 -17.72
N ASN A 50 6.68 -19.92 -18.04
CA ASN A 50 6.30 -21.04 -17.17
C ASN A 50 5.84 -20.62 -15.78
N MET A 51 5.26 -19.42 -15.64
CA MET A 51 4.71 -18.94 -14.38
C MET A 51 3.31 -19.50 -14.14
N LYS A 52 3.06 -19.92 -12.90
CA LYS A 52 1.77 -20.47 -12.47
C LYS A 52 1.08 -19.49 -11.53
N LEU A 53 -0.20 -19.26 -11.74
CA LEU A 53 -1.05 -18.53 -10.82
C LEU A 53 -1.73 -19.48 -9.84
N ASN A 54 -2.00 -18.98 -8.63
CA ASN A 54 -2.85 -19.71 -7.69
C ASN A 54 -4.32 -19.27 -7.89
N PRO A 55 -5.20 -20.14 -8.45
CA PRO A 55 -6.59 -19.78 -8.73
C PRO A 55 -7.37 -19.31 -7.50
N SER A 56 -7.06 -19.88 -6.31
CA SER A 56 -7.74 -19.52 -5.06
C SER A 56 -7.48 -18.07 -4.62
N LYS A 57 -6.41 -17.45 -5.14
CA LYS A 57 -6.03 -16.07 -4.84
C LYS A 57 -6.35 -15.10 -5.98
N CYS A 58 -6.86 -15.61 -7.10
CA CYS A 58 -7.20 -14.79 -8.25
C CYS A 58 -8.68 -14.35 -8.20
N ALA A 59 -8.93 -13.08 -8.47
CA ALA A 59 -10.27 -12.55 -8.65
C ALA A 59 -10.41 -12.04 -10.09
N PHE A 60 -11.47 -12.46 -10.79
CA PHE A 60 -11.75 -12.10 -12.18
C PHE A 60 -13.09 -11.38 -12.30
N ARG A 61 -13.24 -10.53 -13.30
CA ARG A 61 -14.46 -9.76 -13.59
C ARG A 61 -14.98 -8.97 -12.39
N VAL A 62 -14.07 -8.35 -11.65
CA VAL A 62 -14.42 -7.49 -10.53
C VAL A 62 -14.38 -6.03 -10.97
N SER A 63 -15.38 -5.24 -10.59
CA SER A 63 -15.42 -3.79 -10.85
C SER A 63 -14.45 -3.03 -9.94
N SER A 64 -13.99 -3.68 -8.87
CA SER A 64 -13.00 -3.15 -7.94
C SER A 64 -12.17 -4.27 -7.35
N GLY A 65 -10.91 -4.01 -7.06
CA GLY A 65 -10.00 -4.99 -6.47
C GLY A 65 -9.08 -4.39 -5.44
N LYS A 66 -8.69 -5.23 -4.49
CA LYS A 66 -7.63 -4.88 -3.55
C LYS A 66 -6.29 -5.08 -4.24
N PHE A 67 -5.51 -4.02 -4.37
CA PHE A 67 -4.14 -4.08 -4.86
C PHE A 67 -3.23 -3.42 -3.83
N LEU A 68 -2.31 -4.18 -3.26
CA LEU A 68 -1.50 -3.76 -2.13
C LEU A 68 -2.40 -3.32 -0.94
N GLU A 69 -2.21 -2.10 -0.51
CA GLU A 69 -2.90 -1.47 0.61
C GLU A 69 -4.15 -0.66 0.19
N PHE A 70 -4.51 -0.68 -1.10
CA PHE A 70 -5.50 0.20 -1.70
C PHE A 70 -6.64 -0.58 -2.34
N MET A 71 -7.77 0.11 -2.51
CA MET A 71 -8.84 -0.34 -3.38
C MET A 71 -8.69 0.38 -4.72
N VAL A 72 -8.59 -0.38 -5.78
CA VAL A 72 -8.61 0.12 -7.17
C VAL A 72 -10.03 0.01 -7.67
N LEU A 73 -10.61 1.16 -8.05
CA LEU A 73 -11.97 1.27 -8.60
C LEU A 73 -11.89 1.91 -9.98
N GLN A 74 -12.99 1.88 -10.71
CA GLN A 74 -13.11 2.55 -12.01
C GLN A 74 -12.83 4.06 -11.90
N ARG A 75 -13.27 4.71 -10.82
CA ARG A 75 -13.06 6.14 -10.55
C ARG A 75 -11.68 6.49 -10.00
N GLY A 76 -10.83 5.51 -9.72
CA GLY A 76 -9.47 5.72 -9.18
C GLY A 76 -9.11 4.84 -8.00
N ILE A 77 -8.21 5.32 -7.17
CA ILE A 77 -7.66 4.59 -6.03
C ILE A 77 -8.19 5.17 -4.72
N GLU A 78 -8.69 4.31 -3.85
CA GLU A 78 -9.21 4.66 -2.52
C GLU A 78 -8.45 3.95 -1.40
N ALA A 79 -8.56 4.51 -0.19
CA ALA A 79 -8.04 3.85 1.00
C ALA A 79 -8.82 2.55 1.29
N ASN A 80 -8.12 1.52 1.72
CA ASN A 80 -8.74 0.26 2.10
C ASN A 80 -9.74 0.50 3.26
N PRO A 81 -11.05 0.16 3.09
CA PRO A 81 -12.08 0.38 4.10
C PRO A 81 -11.78 -0.31 5.44
N GLU A 82 -11.11 -1.46 5.43
CA GLU A 82 -10.72 -2.16 6.65
C GLU A 82 -9.72 -1.34 7.47
N LYS A 83 -8.76 -0.68 6.80
CA LYS A 83 -7.79 0.19 7.47
C LYS A 83 -8.45 1.44 8.03
N VAL A 84 -9.38 2.03 7.30
CA VAL A 84 -10.18 3.16 7.76
C VAL A 84 -10.99 2.75 8.99
N ARG A 85 -11.72 1.62 8.94
CA ARG A 85 -12.48 1.09 10.09
C ARG A 85 -11.58 0.79 11.28
N ALA A 86 -10.40 0.23 11.07
CA ALA A 86 -9.45 -0.07 12.15
C ALA A 86 -8.93 1.20 12.87
N ILE A 87 -8.97 2.36 12.20
CA ILE A 87 -8.67 3.65 12.82
C ILE A 87 -9.90 4.18 13.58
N LEU A 88 -11.07 4.13 12.95
CA LEU A 88 -12.32 4.65 13.54
C LEU A 88 -12.76 3.87 14.79
N LYS A 89 -12.54 2.55 14.82
CA LYS A 89 -12.87 1.70 15.99
C LYS A 89 -11.90 1.88 17.14
N LYS A 90 -10.80 2.59 16.96
CA LYS A 90 -9.81 2.75 18.03
C LYS A 90 -10.28 3.83 19.01
N SER A 91 -10.27 3.50 20.30
CA SER A 91 -10.49 4.47 21.36
C SER A 91 -9.43 5.58 21.35
N SER A 92 -9.79 6.74 21.91
CA SER A 92 -8.82 7.85 22.03
C SER A 92 -7.57 7.41 22.79
N PRO A 93 -6.37 7.67 22.24
CA PRO A 93 -5.12 7.21 22.83
C PRO A 93 -4.85 7.89 24.17
N ARG A 94 -4.55 7.10 25.19
CA ARG A 94 -4.25 7.58 26.56
C ARG A 94 -2.76 7.57 26.88
N ILE A 95 -2.00 6.70 26.24
CA ILE A 95 -0.56 6.55 26.46
C ILE A 95 0.24 6.79 25.16
N THR A 96 1.51 7.15 25.28
CA THR A 96 2.40 7.46 24.15
C THR A 96 2.48 6.35 23.12
N LYS A 97 2.49 5.08 23.56
CA LYS A 97 2.54 3.91 22.68
C LYS A 97 1.29 3.80 21.78
N GLU A 98 0.11 4.13 22.30
CA GLU A 98 -1.13 4.15 21.54
C GLU A 98 -1.15 5.29 20.52
N VAL A 99 -0.61 6.46 20.88
CA VAL A 99 -0.45 7.60 19.95
C VAL A 99 0.49 7.21 18.81
N GLN A 100 1.60 6.53 19.08
CA GLN A 100 2.52 6.03 18.05
C GLN A 100 1.85 5.02 17.14
N SER A 101 1.07 4.08 17.70
CA SER A 101 0.30 3.08 16.94
C SER A 101 -0.76 3.75 16.05
N LEU A 102 -1.49 4.74 16.56
CA LEU A 102 -2.46 5.51 15.77
C LEU A 102 -1.78 6.27 14.63
N ARG A 103 -0.65 6.93 14.93
CA ARG A 103 0.16 7.63 13.92
C ARG A 103 0.57 6.71 12.78
N GLY A 104 1.08 5.51 13.07
CA GLY A 104 1.48 4.53 12.05
C GLY A 104 0.33 4.19 11.10
N ARG A 105 -0.87 3.98 11.64
CA ARG A 105 -2.08 3.70 10.84
C ARG A 105 -2.52 4.90 9.98
N VAL A 106 -2.47 6.11 10.53
CA VAL A 106 -2.83 7.35 9.82
C VAL A 106 -1.84 7.61 8.68
N VAL A 107 -0.54 7.40 8.91
CA VAL A 107 0.50 7.54 7.88
C VAL A 107 0.26 6.59 6.70
N ALA A 108 -0.20 5.37 6.95
CA ALA A 108 -0.50 4.40 5.89
C ALA A 108 -1.61 4.85 4.93
N ILE A 109 -2.54 5.72 5.38
CA ILE A 109 -3.61 6.26 4.54
C ILE A 109 -3.44 7.75 4.24
N ASN A 110 -2.28 8.32 4.55
CA ASN A 110 -2.02 9.78 4.51
C ASN A 110 -2.34 10.42 3.15
N LYS A 111 -2.03 9.73 2.05
CA LYS A 111 -2.29 10.23 0.69
C LYS A 111 -3.76 10.42 0.36
N PHE A 112 -4.68 9.83 1.14
CA PHE A 112 -6.13 10.00 0.99
C PHE A 112 -6.71 11.04 1.95
N LEU A 113 -5.89 11.59 2.85
CA LEU A 113 -6.32 12.56 3.84
C LEU A 113 -5.94 13.98 3.41
N SER A 114 -6.93 14.78 3.07
CA SER A 114 -6.71 16.20 2.84
C SER A 114 -6.18 16.88 4.11
N LYS A 115 -5.13 17.71 3.98
CA LYS A 115 -4.51 18.44 5.10
C LYS A 115 -4.11 17.51 6.27
N ALA A 116 -3.60 16.31 5.97
CA ALA A 116 -3.24 15.32 6.99
C ALA A 116 -2.20 15.85 7.98
N THR A 117 -1.23 16.63 7.51
CA THR A 117 -0.19 17.24 8.35
C THR A 117 -0.81 18.15 9.41
N ASP A 118 -1.75 19.03 9.02
CA ASP A 118 -2.39 19.97 9.94
C ASP A 118 -3.25 19.24 10.97
N LYS A 119 -4.01 18.24 10.53
CA LYS A 119 -4.87 17.44 11.41
C LYS A 119 -4.08 16.58 12.40
N CYS A 120 -2.89 16.13 12.01
CA CYS A 120 -2.02 15.32 12.86
C CYS A 120 -1.09 16.16 13.76
N LEU A 121 -1.00 17.46 13.56
CA LEU A 121 -0.13 18.37 14.32
C LEU A 121 -0.30 18.25 15.85
N PRO A 122 -1.53 18.19 16.41
CA PRO A 122 -1.73 18.00 17.85
C PRO A 122 -1.07 16.74 18.40
N PHE A 123 -1.17 15.63 17.64
CA PHE A 123 -0.53 14.35 18.01
C PHE A 123 1.00 14.44 18.01
N PHE A 124 1.58 15.11 17.03
CA PHE A 124 3.02 15.34 16.99
C PHE A 124 3.52 16.20 18.15
N LYS A 125 2.77 17.24 18.51
CA LYS A 125 3.10 18.09 19.68
C LYS A 125 3.08 17.29 20.98
N THR A 126 2.09 16.40 21.15
CA THR A 126 1.97 15.55 22.34
C THR A 126 3.12 14.55 22.45
N LEU A 127 3.53 13.94 21.34
CA LEU A 127 4.68 13.05 21.32
C LEU A 127 5.98 13.76 21.64
N LYS A 128 6.18 14.98 21.11
CA LYS A 128 7.39 15.78 21.34
C LYS A 128 7.53 16.22 22.80
N LYS A 129 6.43 16.52 23.49
CA LYS A 129 6.44 16.92 24.91
C LYS A 129 6.78 15.77 25.86
N ARG A 130 6.49 14.51 25.50
CA ARG A 130 6.68 13.35 26.38
C ARG A 130 7.94 12.51 26.12
N LEU A 131 8.73 12.86 25.11
CA LEU A 131 10.04 12.24 24.91
C LEU A 131 11.09 13.05 25.65
N PRO A 132 11.62 12.56 26.80
CA PRO A 132 12.79 13.20 27.42
C PRO A 132 13.93 13.11 26.41
N ARG A 133 14.56 14.24 26.09
CA ARG A 133 15.79 14.26 25.32
C ARG A 133 16.77 13.31 26.00
N ARG A 134 17.16 12.21 25.36
CA ARG A 134 18.35 11.46 25.75
C ARG A 134 19.49 12.44 25.71
N ARG A 135 19.92 12.89 26.90
CA ARG A 135 21.21 13.57 27.06
C ARG A 135 22.26 12.55 26.67
N ASN A 136 23.00 12.81 25.60
CA ASN A 136 24.22 12.11 25.28
C ASN A 136 25.19 12.35 26.47
N ALA A 137 25.29 11.37 27.34
CA ALA A 137 26.37 11.28 28.28
C ALA A 137 27.63 10.96 27.46
N LYS A 138 28.31 11.98 26.98
CA LYS A 138 29.71 11.88 26.63
C LYS A 138 30.48 11.69 27.97
N GLN A 139 30.74 10.44 28.27
CA GLN A 139 31.74 10.14 29.29
C GLN A 139 33.10 10.58 28.74
N HIS A 140 33.61 11.64 29.33
CA HIS A 140 35.03 11.94 29.32
C HIS A 140 35.73 10.82 30.09
N SER A 141 36.38 9.92 29.42
CA SER A 141 37.47 9.15 30.01
C SER A 141 38.73 10.01 29.88
N LYS A 142 39.11 10.61 30.94
CA LYS A 142 40.48 11.08 31.21
C LYS A 142 41.08 10.13 32.25
N ASN A 143 42.21 9.67 31.93
CA ASN A 143 43.33 9.04 32.60
C ASN A 143 43.55 7.60 32.22
#